data_f53b36eaaf1624c344fcff049dbc4014
#
_entry.id   f53b36eaaf1624c344fcff049dbc4014
#
_cell.length_a   1.000
_cell.length_b   1.000
_cell.length_c   1.000
_cell.angle_alpha   90.00
_cell.angle_beta   90.00
_cell.angle_gamma   90.00
#
_symmetry.space_group_name_H-M   'P 1'
#
loop_
_entity.id
_entity.type
_entity.pdbx_description
1 polymer ?
#
loop_
_entity_poly.entity_id
_entity_poly.type
_entity_poly.pdbx_seq_one_letter_code
_entity_poly.pdbx_strand_id
1 'polypeptide(L)'
;MNHATTSTADAGPGRADAPAIPVEDVDLLVVGGGKAGKSLAMLRAKKGDRVVMVERDKVGGTCINVACIPTKTLISAARVLRDVQGAGTHGVTLPEADGGTAALERARIDLAALRARKEGVVGAMVAAHETMFPASGMDFVKGTARFVAERTVEITLTDGTTRRVRGARVLINTGTTPSLPAIEGLEVVPYWTSEDLLALPELPSRLVVLGGGVIGVEMASLMGLLGVPVTLLHAGEHVLDREDADVAAEVTAGLEALGVTVLTGARASRVGAAPDGGVVVTAQDGREARGSHLLVALGRTPVTAALGLEAAGVETTGRGFIKVDDHLRTSAEGVYAAGDVAGSPQFTHASWNDFRVLRDLLAGEEASTSGRLVPWAVFTTPELGHVGLTETEARAAGRSVRVAKT
;
A
#
# COMPACT_ATOMS: atom_id res chain seq x y z
N MET A 1 -57.52 -4.60 -57.23
CA MET A 1 -57.45 -3.23 -56.74
C MET A 1 -56.67 -3.26 -55.43
N ASN A 2 -55.39 -3.02 -55.53
CA ASN A 2 -54.47 -3.02 -54.38
C ASN A 2 -54.26 -1.59 -53.92
N HIS A 3 -54.58 -1.29 -52.68
CA HIS A 3 -54.18 -0.07 -52.01
C HIS A 3 -52.98 -0.37 -51.13
N ALA A 4 -51.80 0.18 -51.52
CA ALA A 4 -50.61 0.24 -50.71
C ALA A 4 -50.72 1.43 -49.78
N THR A 5 -50.68 1.21 -48.47
CA THR A 5 -50.54 2.24 -47.45
C THR A 5 -49.07 2.40 -47.11
N THR A 6 -48.51 3.53 -47.47
CA THR A 6 -47.16 3.96 -47.06
C THR A 6 -47.22 4.47 -45.60
N SER A 7 -46.51 3.76 -44.69
CA SER A 7 -46.25 4.20 -43.33
C SER A 7 -45.06 5.16 -43.34
N THR A 8 -45.28 6.41 -43.01
CA THR A 8 -44.23 7.39 -42.68
C THR A 8 -43.75 7.12 -41.27
N ALA A 9 -42.50 6.65 -41.14
CA ALA A 9 -41.82 6.55 -39.83
C ALA A 9 -41.53 7.97 -39.29
N ASP A 10 -42.16 8.26 -38.19
CA ASP A 10 -41.92 9.47 -37.41
C ASP A 10 -40.51 9.39 -36.77
N ALA A 11 -39.59 10.27 -37.20
CA ALA A 11 -38.26 10.42 -36.61
C ALA A 11 -38.44 11.11 -35.27
N GLY A 12 -38.34 10.33 -34.19
CA GLY A 12 -38.38 10.87 -32.80
C GLY A 12 -37.32 11.96 -32.56
N PRO A 13 -37.56 12.89 -31.67
CA PRO A 13 -36.67 14.02 -31.44
C PRO A 13 -35.27 13.57 -31.08
N GLY A 14 -34.29 14.07 -31.88
CA GLY A 14 -32.86 13.81 -31.66
C GLY A 14 -32.49 14.13 -30.20
N ARG A 15 -31.75 13.24 -29.58
CA ARG A 15 -31.12 13.46 -28.27
C ARG A 15 -30.30 14.73 -28.37
N ALA A 16 -30.75 15.82 -27.73
CA ALA A 16 -29.97 17.04 -27.62
C ALA A 16 -28.62 16.67 -27.01
N ASP A 17 -27.52 16.96 -27.72
CA ASP A 17 -26.17 16.76 -27.21
C ASP A 17 -26.05 17.55 -25.91
N ALA A 18 -25.70 16.85 -24.83
CA ALA A 18 -25.39 17.49 -23.58
C ALA A 18 -24.25 18.51 -23.80
N PRO A 19 -24.31 19.71 -23.21
CA PRO A 19 -23.29 20.72 -23.44
C PRO A 19 -21.91 20.16 -23.11
N ALA A 20 -20.96 20.39 -24.02
CA ALA A 20 -19.60 19.91 -23.84
C ALA A 20 -19.00 20.49 -22.57
N ILE A 21 -18.46 19.64 -21.68
CA ILE A 21 -17.80 20.08 -20.46
C ILE A 21 -16.56 20.90 -20.83
N PRO A 22 -16.43 22.17 -20.40
CA PRO A 22 -15.27 22.98 -20.72
C PRO A 22 -13.99 22.39 -20.13
N VAL A 23 -12.89 22.49 -20.87
CA VAL A 23 -11.57 22.02 -20.44
C VAL A 23 -10.82 23.17 -19.80
N GLU A 24 -10.38 22.98 -18.57
CA GLU A 24 -9.52 23.90 -17.83
C GLU A 24 -8.05 23.57 -18.06
N ASP A 25 -7.24 24.53 -18.49
CA ASP A 25 -5.80 24.38 -18.65
C ASP A 25 -5.04 24.73 -17.37
N VAL A 26 -4.07 23.89 -16.98
CA VAL A 26 -3.21 24.09 -15.81
C VAL A 26 -1.75 23.74 -16.14
N ASP A 27 -0.79 24.26 -15.37
CA ASP A 27 0.63 23.98 -15.58
C ASP A 27 0.98 22.57 -15.14
N LEU A 28 0.38 22.09 -14.02
CA LEU A 28 0.58 20.75 -13.49
C LEU A 28 -0.76 20.15 -13.04
N LEU A 29 -1.05 18.98 -13.55
CA LEU A 29 -2.13 18.12 -13.09
C LEU A 29 -1.54 16.90 -12.36
N VAL A 30 -1.97 16.64 -11.13
CA VAL A 30 -1.53 15.47 -10.33
C VAL A 30 -2.71 14.55 -10.09
N VAL A 31 -2.58 13.30 -10.51
CA VAL A 31 -3.57 12.24 -10.31
C VAL A 31 -3.10 11.31 -9.20
N GLY A 32 -3.70 11.46 -8.02
CA GLY A 32 -3.36 10.76 -6.79
C GLY A 32 -2.49 11.56 -5.82
N GLY A 33 -2.96 11.67 -4.58
CA GLY A 33 -2.34 12.44 -3.48
C GLY A 33 -1.27 11.68 -2.68
N GLY A 34 -0.60 10.69 -3.30
CA GLY A 34 0.49 9.95 -2.69
C GLY A 34 1.71 10.82 -2.35
N LYS A 35 2.79 10.21 -1.81
CA LYS A 35 3.94 10.97 -1.29
C LYS A 35 4.63 11.83 -2.35
N ALA A 36 4.85 11.32 -3.56
CA ALA A 36 5.44 12.11 -4.64
C ALA A 36 4.47 13.18 -5.14
N GLY A 37 3.22 12.80 -5.41
CA GLY A 37 2.20 13.66 -6.00
C GLY A 37 1.94 14.91 -5.18
N LYS A 38 1.55 14.73 -3.91
CA LYS A 38 1.28 15.88 -3.01
C LYS A 38 2.49 16.78 -2.80
N SER A 39 3.70 16.18 -2.74
CA SER A 39 4.93 16.96 -2.52
C SER A 39 5.25 17.84 -3.72
N LEU A 40 5.10 17.30 -4.94
CA LEU A 40 5.32 18.06 -6.17
C LEU A 40 4.23 19.12 -6.37
N ALA A 41 2.96 18.76 -6.14
CA ALA A 41 1.82 19.68 -6.26
C ALA A 41 2.01 20.91 -5.37
N MET A 42 2.25 20.71 -4.07
CA MET A 42 2.50 21.81 -3.13
C MET A 42 3.72 22.66 -3.50
N LEU A 43 4.81 22.03 -3.93
CA LEU A 43 6.02 22.76 -4.32
C LEU A 43 5.79 23.66 -5.55
N ARG A 44 5.13 23.11 -6.58
CA ARG A 44 4.88 23.82 -7.83
C ARG A 44 3.88 24.96 -7.63
N ALA A 45 2.81 24.73 -6.86
CA ALA A 45 1.85 25.77 -6.50
C ALA A 45 2.50 26.93 -5.73
N LYS A 46 3.38 26.62 -4.75
CA LYS A 46 4.16 27.67 -4.05
C LYS A 46 5.11 28.45 -4.95
N LYS A 47 5.50 27.89 -6.10
CA LYS A 47 6.31 28.59 -7.12
C LYS A 47 5.48 29.40 -8.11
N GLY A 48 4.14 29.41 -7.96
CA GLY A 48 3.22 30.20 -8.77
C GLY A 48 2.58 29.43 -9.93
N ASP A 49 2.82 28.13 -10.08
CA ASP A 49 2.14 27.33 -11.09
C ASP A 49 0.65 27.16 -10.74
N ARG A 50 -0.20 27.10 -11.75
CA ARG A 50 -1.58 26.62 -11.62
C ARG A 50 -1.56 25.11 -11.50
N VAL A 51 -1.88 24.61 -10.30
CA VAL A 51 -1.81 23.18 -9.99
C VAL A 51 -3.17 22.65 -9.56
N VAL A 52 -3.64 21.60 -10.23
CA VAL A 52 -4.77 20.78 -9.76
C VAL A 52 -4.22 19.43 -9.29
N MET A 53 -4.57 19.01 -8.07
CA MET A 53 -4.33 17.67 -7.57
C MET A 53 -5.65 16.99 -7.25
N VAL A 54 -5.90 15.83 -7.87
CA VAL A 54 -7.10 15.03 -7.61
C VAL A 54 -6.76 13.81 -6.77
N GLU A 55 -7.51 13.60 -5.70
CA GLU A 55 -7.43 12.41 -4.84
C GLU A 55 -8.85 11.87 -4.57
N ARG A 56 -9.04 10.57 -4.76
CA ARG A 56 -10.38 10.00 -4.66
C ARG A 56 -10.82 9.70 -3.21
N ASP A 57 -9.86 9.35 -2.32
CA ASP A 57 -10.21 8.80 -1.01
C ASP A 57 -9.22 9.21 0.10
N LYS A 58 -7.98 8.74 0.04
CA LYS A 58 -7.04 8.79 1.15
C LYS A 58 -6.16 10.05 1.14
N VAL A 59 -6.64 11.13 1.74
CA VAL A 59 -5.86 12.38 1.87
C VAL A 59 -4.49 12.11 2.49
N GLY A 60 -3.43 12.45 1.75
CA GLY A 60 -2.05 12.16 2.16
C GLY A 60 -1.51 10.81 1.72
N GLY A 61 -2.35 9.95 1.11
CA GLY A 61 -1.96 8.68 0.47
C GLY A 61 -1.89 7.49 1.41
N THR A 62 -1.59 6.33 0.83
CA THR A 62 -1.59 4.99 1.46
C THR A 62 -0.75 4.93 2.75
N CYS A 63 0.45 5.50 2.75
CA CYS A 63 1.38 5.43 3.89
C CYS A 63 0.78 5.98 5.18
N ILE A 64 0.06 7.11 5.10
CA ILE A 64 -0.53 7.77 6.27
C ILE A 64 -1.77 7.02 6.73
N ASN A 65 -2.63 6.61 5.79
CA ASN A 65 -3.96 6.14 6.12
C ASN A 65 -4.01 4.64 6.43
N VAL A 66 -3.33 3.80 5.64
CA VAL A 66 -3.57 2.34 5.64
C VAL A 66 -2.29 1.50 5.48
N ALA A 67 -1.11 2.07 5.79
CA ALA A 67 0.15 1.32 5.71
C ALA A 67 1.14 1.73 6.81
N CYS A 68 2.19 2.51 6.49
CA CYS A 68 3.34 2.72 7.38
C CYS A 68 2.95 3.29 8.74
N ILE A 69 2.17 4.38 8.77
CA ILE A 69 1.86 5.10 10.00
C ILE A 69 0.98 4.25 10.95
N PRO A 70 -0.18 3.73 10.53
CA PRO A 70 -0.99 2.89 11.41
C PRO A 70 -0.24 1.62 11.83
N THR A 71 0.47 0.94 10.92
CA THR A 71 1.25 -0.26 11.24
C THR A 71 2.27 0.00 12.36
N LYS A 72 3.11 1.03 12.19
CA LYS A 72 4.18 1.33 13.15
C LYS A 72 3.62 1.84 14.48
N THR A 73 2.49 2.52 14.46
CA THR A 73 1.77 2.92 15.68
C THR A 73 1.28 1.71 16.47
N LEU A 74 0.70 0.71 15.79
CA LEU A 74 0.22 -0.52 16.43
C LEU A 74 1.39 -1.39 16.93
N ILE A 75 2.43 -1.60 16.11
CA ILE A 75 3.63 -2.39 16.49
C ILE A 75 4.32 -1.77 17.70
N SER A 76 4.50 -0.44 17.72
CA SER A 76 5.11 0.27 18.86
C SER A 76 4.34 0.02 20.15
N ALA A 77 3.02 0.10 20.14
CA ALA A 77 2.21 -0.17 21.32
C ALA A 77 2.24 -1.65 21.73
N ALA A 78 2.24 -2.58 20.75
CA ALA A 78 2.34 -4.00 21.03
C ALA A 78 3.70 -4.40 21.64
N ARG A 79 4.79 -3.74 21.23
CA ARG A 79 6.12 -3.88 21.88
C ARG A 79 6.08 -3.43 23.33
N VAL A 80 5.51 -2.25 23.61
CA VAL A 80 5.36 -1.78 25.00
C VAL A 80 4.62 -2.81 25.86
N LEU A 81 3.58 -3.46 25.34
CA LEU A 81 2.90 -4.53 26.07
C LEU A 81 3.87 -5.69 26.40
N ARG A 82 4.69 -6.13 25.45
CA ARG A 82 5.67 -7.19 25.65
C ARG A 82 6.78 -6.79 26.63
N ASP A 83 7.25 -5.55 26.54
CA ASP A 83 8.25 -5.01 27.48
C ASP A 83 7.70 -5.01 28.90
N VAL A 84 6.45 -4.60 29.10
CA VAL A 84 5.78 -4.67 30.40
C VAL A 84 5.63 -6.10 30.88
N GLN A 85 5.19 -7.03 30.03
CA GLN A 85 5.04 -8.44 30.39
C GLN A 85 6.37 -9.10 30.76
N GLY A 86 7.46 -8.73 30.06
CA GLY A 86 8.82 -9.22 30.28
C GLY A 86 9.61 -8.48 31.35
N ALA A 87 9.10 -7.39 31.89
CA ALA A 87 9.85 -6.47 32.77
C ALA A 87 10.40 -7.15 34.03
N GLY A 88 9.72 -8.20 34.52
CA GLY A 88 10.17 -9.00 35.65
C GLY A 88 11.55 -9.64 35.44
N THR A 89 11.90 -10.03 34.24
CA THR A 89 13.22 -10.58 33.89
C THR A 89 14.35 -9.55 34.03
N HIS A 90 14.01 -8.27 34.03
CA HIS A 90 14.90 -7.13 34.22
C HIS A 90 14.87 -6.59 35.67
N GLY A 91 14.24 -7.33 36.59
CA GLY A 91 14.15 -6.93 38.00
C GLY A 91 13.08 -5.88 38.33
N VAL A 92 12.21 -5.54 37.37
CA VAL A 92 11.07 -4.64 37.60
C VAL A 92 9.94 -5.44 38.24
N THR A 93 9.39 -4.92 39.35
CA THR A 93 8.26 -5.52 40.06
C THR A 93 7.30 -4.44 40.52
N LEU A 94 6.05 -4.79 40.76
CA LEU A 94 5.08 -3.97 41.46
C LEU A 94 5.09 -4.34 42.96
N PRO A 95 4.56 -3.49 43.85
CA PRO A 95 4.33 -3.86 45.26
C PRO A 95 3.50 -5.15 45.34
N GLU A 96 3.78 -5.99 46.34
CA GLU A 96 3.04 -7.23 46.56
C GLU A 96 1.52 -7.01 46.67
N ALA A 97 1.08 -5.89 47.31
CA ALA A 97 -0.31 -5.49 47.38
C ALA A 97 -0.98 -5.30 45.99
N ASP A 98 -0.19 -4.96 44.97
CA ASP A 98 -0.62 -4.77 43.58
C ASP A 98 -0.35 -6.02 42.70
N GLY A 99 0.03 -7.14 43.32
CA GLY A 99 0.22 -8.44 42.66
C GLY A 99 1.64 -8.73 42.19
N GLY A 100 2.64 -7.92 42.54
CA GLY A 100 4.04 -8.18 42.30
C GLY A 100 4.37 -8.32 40.77
N THR A 101 5.40 -9.10 40.47
CA THR A 101 5.81 -9.39 39.05
C THR A 101 4.70 -10.06 38.27
N ALA A 102 3.90 -10.94 38.88
CA ALA A 102 2.81 -11.65 38.20
C ALA A 102 1.70 -10.72 37.64
N ALA A 103 1.55 -9.52 38.17
CA ALA A 103 0.62 -8.53 37.61
C ALA A 103 1.12 -7.97 36.27
N LEU A 104 2.45 -7.76 36.14
CA LEU A 104 3.07 -7.33 34.89
C LEU A 104 2.89 -8.39 33.79
N GLU A 105 3.15 -9.67 34.10
CA GLU A 105 2.99 -10.78 33.16
C GLU A 105 1.55 -10.92 32.65
N ARG A 106 0.57 -10.53 33.46
CA ARG A 106 -0.85 -10.54 33.10
C ARG A 106 -1.32 -9.28 32.38
N ALA A 107 -0.45 -8.31 32.13
CA ALA A 107 -0.81 -7.10 31.39
C ALA A 107 -1.49 -7.46 30.05
N ARG A 108 -2.49 -6.71 29.66
CA ARG A 108 -3.24 -6.89 28.40
C ARG A 108 -3.39 -5.55 27.70
N ILE A 109 -3.60 -5.62 26.40
CA ILE A 109 -3.89 -4.43 25.60
C ILE A 109 -5.38 -4.09 25.73
N ASP A 110 -5.67 -2.82 25.92
CA ASP A 110 -7.00 -2.26 25.69
C ASP A 110 -7.13 -1.96 24.19
N LEU A 111 -7.91 -2.77 23.49
CA LEU A 111 -8.06 -2.67 22.06
C LEU A 111 -8.73 -1.36 21.63
N ALA A 112 -9.67 -0.85 22.42
CA ALA A 112 -10.34 0.42 22.12
C ALA A 112 -9.37 1.60 22.24
N ALA A 113 -8.55 1.63 23.31
CA ALA A 113 -7.51 2.62 23.51
C ALA A 113 -6.43 2.55 22.40
N LEU A 114 -6.04 1.34 22.01
CA LEU A 114 -5.07 1.13 20.92
C LEU A 114 -5.59 1.67 19.59
N ARG A 115 -6.84 1.39 19.26
CA ARG A 115 -7.51 1.95 18.05
C ARG A 115 -7.55 3.47 18.12
N ALA A 116 -8.04 4.03 19.21
CA ALA A 116 -8.14 5.48 19.40
C ALA A 116 -6.77 6.16 19.24
N ARG A 117 -5.69 5.56 19.79
CA ARG A 117 -4.31 6.05 19.59
C ARG A 117 -3.92 6.06 18.11
N LYS A 118 -4.13 4.96 17.40
CA LYS A 118 -3.83 4.84 15.95
C LYS A 118 -4.62 5.89 15.16
N GLU A 119 -5.92 5.99 15.40
CA GLU A 119 -6.81 6.93 14.72
C GLU A 119 -6.44 8.38 15.01
N GLY A 120 -6.06 8.70 16.25
CA GLY A 120 -5.56 10.02 16.62
C GLY A 120 -4.30 10.41 15.85
N VAL A 121 -3.32 9.49 15.71
CA VAL A 121 -2.09 9.74 14.95
C VAL A 121 -2.41 9.94 13.44
N VAL A 122 -3.19 9.06 12.86
CA VAL A 122 -3.59 9.14 11.43
C VAL A 122 -4.39 10.42 11.18
N GLY A 123 -5.41 10.68 12.02
CA GLY A 123 -6.29 11.85 11.89
C GLY A 123 -5.54 13.16 12.00
N ALA A 124 -4.59 13.28 12.92
CA ALA A 124 -3.76 14.49 13.04
C ALA A 124 -2.92 14.74 11.76
N MET A 125 -2.38 13.68 11.15
CA MET A 125 -1.63 13.80 9.90
C MET A 125 -2.54 14.14 8.71
N VAL A 126 -3.73 13.57 8.62
CA VAL A 126 -4.73 13.92 7.59
C VAL A 126 -5.15 15.38 7.72
N ALA A 127 -5.53 15.84 8.92
CA ALA A 127 -5.92 17.23 9.18
C ALA A 127 -4.80 18.23 8.83
N ALA A 128 -3.54 17.87 9.13
CA ALA A 128 -2.39 18.67 8.73
C ALA A 128 -2.30 18.83 7.20
N HIS A 129 -2.57 17.76 6.43
CA HIS A 129 -2.58 17.83 4.97
C HIS A 129 -3.77 18.65 4.45
N GLU A 130 -4.95 18.49 5.04
CA GLU A 130 -6.15 19.30 4.69
C GLU A 130 -5.93 20.80 4.90
N THR A 131 -5.08 21.17 5.86
CA THR A 131 -4.66 22.55 6.07
C THR A 131 -3.55 22.99 5.10
N MET A 132 -2.54 22.14 4.89
CA MET A 132 -1.38 22.47 4.06
C MET A 132 -1.71 22.58 2.56
N PHE A 133 -2.67 21.80 2.06
CA PHE A 133 -3.00 21.78 0.64
C PHE A 133 -3.53 23.14 0.18
N PRO A 134 -4.61 23.71 0.76
CA PRO A 134 -5.07 25.05 0.39
C PRO A 134 -4.01 26.12 0.65
N ALA A 135 -3.29 26.05 1.77
CA ALA A 135 -2.23 27.00 2.10
C ALA A 135 -1.04 26.99 1.12
N SER A 136 -0.89 25.96 0.30
CA SER A 136 0.12 25.90 -0.76
C SER A 136 -0.28 26.65 -2.03
N GLY A 137 -1.56 27.00 -2.18
CA GLY A 137 -2.13 27.61 -3.39
C GLY A 137 -2.55 26.62 -4.47
N MET A 138 -2.42 25.29 -4.25
CA MET A 138 -2.94 24.29 -5.18
C MET A 138 -4.45 24.12 -5.05
N ASP A 139 -5.09 23.80 -6.16
CA ASP A 139 -6.49 23.37 -6.18
C ASP A 139 -6.55 21.86 -5.88
N PHE A 140 -6.98 21.54 -4.67
CA PHE A 140 -7.15 20.16 -4.21
C PHE A 140 -8.58 19.69 -4.44
N VAL A 141 -8.74 18.63 -5.25
CA VAL A 141 -10.04 18.09 -5.67
C VAL A 141 -10.25 16.70 -5.13
N LYS A 142 -11.31 16.50 -4.33
CA LYS A 142 -11.78 15.15 -3.97
C LYS A 142 -12.64 14.61 -5.11
N GLY A 143 -12.17 13.54 -5.77
CA GLY A 143 -12.87 12.96 -6.90
C GLY A 143 -12.10 11.84 -7.58
N THR A 144 -12.73 11.19 -8.54
CA THR A 144 -12.13 10.11 -9.33
C THR A 144 -11.74 10.65 -10.70
N ALA A 145 -10.46 10.50 -11.06
CA ALA A 145 -9.90 10.96 -12.33
C ALA A 145 -9.84 9.82 -13.36
N ARG A 146 -10.16 10.14 -14.62
CA ARG A 146 -9.99 9.25 -15.77
C ARG A 146 -9.48 10.04 -16.97
N PHE A 147 -8.46 9.56 -17.66
CA PHE A 147 -8.01 10.16 -18.91
C PHE A 147 -9.07 10.00 -19.99
N VAL A 148 -9.32 11.09 -20.71
CA VAL A 148 -10.27 11.15 -21.83
C VAL A 148 -9.59 11.60 -23.14
N ALA A 149 -8.37 12.17 -23.02
CA ALA A 149 -7.50 12.53 -24.14
C ALA A 149 -6.05 12.70 -23.60
N GLU A 150 -5.12 13.03 -24.50
CA GLU A 150 -3.74 13.38 -24.13
C GLU A 150 -3.74 14.45 -23.03
N ARG A 151 -3.05 14.16 -21.92
CA ARG A 151 -2.88 15.05 -20.75
C ARG A 151 -4.18 15.65 -20.21
N THR A 152 -5.35 15.09 -20.61
CA THR A 152 -6.66 15.57 -20.20
C THR A 152 -7.39 14.52 -19.38
N VAL A 153 -7.78 14.86 -18.17
CA VAL A 153 -8.59 13.99 -17.32
C VAL A 153 -9.99 14.59 -17.11
N GLU A 154 -10.95 13.71 -17.05
CA GLU A 154 -12.27 13.95 -16.51
C GLU A 154 -12.27 13.55 -15.04
N ILE A 155 -12.71 14.45 -14.18
CA ILE A 155 -12.78 14.26 -12.73
C ILE A 155 -14.25 14.22 -12.34
N THR A 156 -14.71 13.07 -11.85
CA THR A 156 -16.01 12.93 -11.21
C THR A 156 -15.87 13.32 -9.74
N LEU A 157 -16.52 14.42 -9.36
CA LEU A 157 -16.53 14.94 -7.99
C LEU A 157 -17.44 14.11 -7.07
N THR A 158 -17.30 14.29 -5.77
CA THR A 158 -18.08 13.54 -4.77
C THR A 158 -19.59 13.85 -4.82
N ASP A 159 -19.99 14.99 -5.37
CA ASP A 159 -21.38 15.37 -5.61
C ASP A 159 -21.96 14.86 -6.94
N GLY A 160 -21.16 14.10 -7.71
CA GLY A 160 -21.51 13.56 -9.02
C GLY A 160 -21.31 14.51 -10.19
N THR A 161 -20.93 15.76 -9.96
CA THR A 161 -20.60 16.69 -11.03
C THR A 161 -19.27 16.32 -11.68
N THR A 162 -19.04 16.80 -12.90
CA THR A 162 -17.86 16.48 -13.68
C THR A 162 -17.08 17.72 -14.06
N ARG A 163 -15.76 17.65 -13.92
CA ARG A 163 -14.80 18.69 -14.31
C ARG A 163 -13.78 18.10 -15.27
N ARG A 164 -13.35 18.81 -16.32
CA ARG A 164 -12.27 18.40 -17.20
C ARG A 164 -11.08 19.32 -17.03
N VAL A 165 -9.91 18.72 -16.82
CA VAL A 165 -8.65 19.43 -16.61
C VAL A 165 -7.58 18.88 -17.54
N ARG A 166 -6.87 19.79 -18.24
CA ARG A 166 -5.72 19.48 -19.06
C ARG A 166 -4.46 20.07 -18.44
N GLY A 167 -3.47 19.22 -18.14
CA GLY A 167 -2.18 19.66 -17.64
C GLY A 167 -1.19 19.94 -18.78
N ALA A 168 -0.42 21.04 -18.74
CA ALA A 168 0.79 21.15 -19.54
C ALA A 168 1.75 20.00 -19.20
N ARG A 169 1.78 19.59 -17.93
CA ARG A 169 2.44 18.38 -17.40
C ARG A 169 1.46 17.60 -16.54
N VAL A 170 1.56 16.28 -16.55
CA VAL A 170 0.73 15.40 -15.72
C VAL A 170 1.61 14.45 -14.90
N LEU A 171 1.34 14.32 -13.60
CA LEU A 171 1.96 13.30 -12.75
C LEU A 171 0.90 12.29 -12.29
N ILE A 172 1.13 11.01 -12.60
CA ILE A 172 0.31 9.89 -12.11
C ILE A 172 0.99 9.33 -10.85
N ASN A 173 0.27 9.37 -9.70
CA ASN A 173 0.77 8.87 -8.41
C ASN A 173 -0.33 8.13 -7.65
N THR A 174 -1.09 7.31 -8.37
CA THR A 174 -2.26 6.56 -7.87
C THR A 174 -1.91 5.37 -6.98
N GLY A 175 -0.62 4.98 -6.95
CA GLY A 175 -0.12 3.94 -6.06
C GLY A 175 -0.61 2.54 -6.40
N THR A 176 -0.73 1.72 -5.36
CA THR A 176 -1.12 0.31 -5.43
C THR A 176 -2.17 -0.02 -4.39
N THR A 177 -2.86 -1.14 -4.56
CA THR A 177 -3.84 -1.73 -3.62
C THR A 177 -3.43 -3.18 -3.30
N PRO A 178 -3.89 -3.79 -2.19
CA PRO A 178 -3.65 -5.21 -1.93
C PRO A 178 -4.05 -6.10 -3.11
N SER A 179 -3.20 -7.07 -3.45
CA SER A 179 -3.46 -8.02 -4.53
C SER A 179 -4.28 -9.20 -4.00
N LEU A 180 -5.33 -9.55 -4.74
CA LEU A 180 -6.17 -10.71 -4.46
C LEU A 180 -5.95 -11.74 -5.58
N PRO A 181 -5.12 -12.77 -5.35
CA PRO A 181 -4.88 -13.80 -6.35
C PRO A 181 -6.08 -14.74 -6.48
N ALA A 182 -6.19 -15.39 -7.63
CA ALA A 182 -7.15 -16.47 -7.83
C ALA A 182 -6.71 -17.72 -7.05
N ILE A 183 -7.24 -17.91 -5.85
CA ILE A 183 -7.09 -19.11 -5.04
C ILE A 183 -8.49 -19.71 -4.90
N GLU A 184 -8.62 -21.01 -5.18
CA GLU A 184 -9.91 -21.72 -5.10
C GLU A 184 -10.59 -21.48 -3.73
N GLY A 185 -11.80 -21.00 -3.74
CA GLY A 185 -12.63 -20.76 -2.55
C GLY A 185 -12.34 -19.46 -1.80
N LEU A 186 -11.37 -18.64 -2.23
CA LEU A 186 -11.10 -17.36 -1.58
C LEU A 186 -12.27 -16.38 -1.73
N GLU A 187 -13.01 -16.48 -2.82
CA GLU A 187 -14.16 -15.62 -3.13
C GLU A 187 -15.40 -15.88 -2.26
N VAL A 188 -15.46 -17.04 -1.58
CA VAL A 188 -16.62 -17.43 -0.77
C VAL A 188 -16.34 -17.47 0.74
N VAL A 189 -15.12 -17.17 1.17
CA VAL A 189 -14.76 -17.06 2.58
C VAL A 189 -14.43 -15.62 2.96
N PRO A 190 -14.75 -15.17 4.20
CA PRO A 190 -14.30 -13.87 4.66
C PRO A 190 -12.78 -13.83 4.82
N TYR A 191 -12.16 -12.78 4.32
CA TYR A 191 -10.73 -12.52 4.50
C TYR A 191 -10.49 -11.05 4.81
N TRP A 192 -9.34 -10.78 5.40
CA TRP A 192 -8.79 -9.45 5.57
C TRP A 192 -7.64 -9.20 4.60
N THR A 193 -7.53 -7.96 4.17
CA THR A 193 -6.29 -7.39 3.64
C THR A 193 -5.51 -6.72 4.77
N SER A 194 -4.32 -6.20 4.47
CA SER A 194 -3.59 -5.39 5.45
C SER A 194 -4.34 -4.13 5.88
N GLU A 195 -5.19 -3.57 5.01
CA GLU A 195 -6.00 -2.39 5.34
C GLU A 195 -7.10 -2.75 6.36
N ASP A 196 -7.75 -3.90 6.19
CA ASP A 196 -8.78 -4.41 7.11
C ASP A 196 -8.19 -4.75 8.49
N LEU A 197 -7.03 -5.42 8.51
CA LEU A 197 -6.34 -5.74 9.76
C LEU A 197 -5.96 -4.46 10.52
N LEU A 198 -5.46 -3.43 9.83
CA LEU A 198 -5.08 -2.16 10.44
C LEU A 198 -6.29 -1.36 10.98
N ALA A 199 -7.51 -1.62 10.51
CA ALA A 199 -8.71 -1.11 11.13
C ALA A 199 -8.91 -1.70 12.54
N LEU A 200 -8.35 -2.89 12.78
CA LEU A 200 -8.30 -3.59 14.06
C LEU A 200 -9.71 -3.73 14.69
N PRO A 201 -10.68 -4.31 13.97
CA PRO A 201 -12.05 -4.42 14.46
C PRO A 201 -12.14 -5.27 15.73
N GLU A 202 -11.32 -6.33 15.79
CA GLU A 202 -11.19 -7.27 16.91
C GLU A 202 -9.82 -7.96 16.88
N LEU A 203 -9.46 -8.66 17.95
CA LEU A 203 -8.33 -9.59 17.94
C LEU A 203 -8.82 -10.99 17.54
N PRO A 204 -8.30 -11.57 16.45
CA PRO A 204 -8.65 -12.93 16.08
C PRO A 204 -8.26 -13.92 17.17
N SER A 205 -9.07 -14.94 17.41
CA SER A 205 -8.67 -16.03 18.30
C SER A 205 -7.53 -16.88 17.71
N ARG A 206 -7.39 -16.89 16.36
CA ARG A 206 -6.29 -17.48 15.60
C ARG A 206 -6.28 -16.86 14.20
N LEU A 207 -5.11 -16.44 13.73
CA LEU A 207 -4.94 -15.82 12.41
C LEU A 207 -4.15 -16.73 11.48
N VAL A 208 -4.64 -16.92 10.25
CA VAL A 208 -3.86 -17.45 9.14
C VAL A 208 -3.40 -16.30 8.27
N VAL A 209 -2.11 -16.23 7.94
CA VAL A 209 -1.51 -15.20 7.08
C VAL A 209 -1.01 -15.86 5.80
N LEU A 210 -1.46 -15.39 4.65
CA LEU A 210 -0.94 -15.80 3.34
C LEU A 210 0.08 -14.78 2.83
N GLY A 211 1.32 -15.24 2.71
CA GLY A 211 2.44 -14.45 2.19
C GLY A 211 3.45 -14.02 3.25
N GLY A 212 4.70 -14.44 3.07
CA GLY A 212 5.86 -14.16 3.94
C GLY A 212 6.70 -12.97 3.45
N GLY A 213 6.13 -12.04 2.65
CA GLY A 213 6.77 -10.78 2.31
C GLY A 213 6.70 -9.76 3.45
N VAL A 214 7.24 -8.55 3.24
CA VAL A 214 7.33 -7.47 4.25
C VAL A 214 6.01 -7.25 5.00
N ILE A 215 4.88 -7.14 4.29
CA ILE A 215 3.57 -6.90 4.90
C ILE A 215 3.16 -8.10 5.76
N GLY A 216 3.28 -9.33 5.23
CA GLY A 216 2.85 -10.53 5.94
C GLY A 216 3.64 -10.77 7.22
N VAL A 217 4.96 -10.60 7.20
CA VAL A 217 5.80 -10.78 8.40
C VAL A 217 5.57 -9.67 9.44
N GLU A 218 5.36 -8.42 9.02
CA GLU A 218 5.01 -7.32 9.95
C GLU A 218 3.64 -7.58 10.62
N MET A 219 2.63 -8.02 9.87
CA MET A 219 1.30 -8.32 10.41
C MET A 219 1.33 -9.56 11.32
N ALA A 220 2.07 -10.60 10.94
CA ALA A 220 2.27 -11.77 11.79
C ALA A 220 2.99 -11.42 13.10
N SER A 221 4.04 -10.60 13.02
CA SER A 221 4.77 -10.09 14.19
C SER A 221 3.85 -9.26 15.10
N LEU A 222 3.07 -8.32 14.53
CA LEU A 222 2.11 -7.50 15.27
C LEU A 222 1.11 -8.37 16.04
N MET A 223 0.51 -9.35 15.38
CA MET A 223 -0.49 -10.23 16.01
C MET A 223 0.14 -11.13 17.07
N GLY A 224 1.34 -11.67 16.82
CA GLY A 224 2.12 -12.42 17.81
C GLY A 224 2.48 -11.58 19.04
N LEU A 225 2.89 -10.32 18.85
CA LEU A 225 3.13 -9.38 19.95
C LEU A 225 1.87 -9.12 20.78
N LEU A 226 0.69 -9.13 20.17
CA LEU A 226 -0.60 -9.00 20.86
C LEU A 226 -1.10 -10.32 21.46
N GLY A 227 -0.34 -11.42 21.35
CA GLY A 227 -0.67 -12.73 21.90
C GLY A 227 -1.64 -13.55 21.09
N VAL A 228 -1.88 -13.20 19.82
CA VAL A 228 -2.71 -13.98 18.89
C VAL A 228 -1.87 -15.13 18.31
N PRO A 229 -2.31 -16.39 18.37
CA PRO A 229 -1.69 -17.49 17.65
C PRO A 229 -1.79 -17.26 16.14
N VAL A 230 -0.66 -17.29 15.43
CA VAL A 230 -0.59 -17.03 13.99
C VAL A 230 0.02 -18.22 13.27
N THR A 231 -0.54 -18.60 12.10
CA THR A 231 0.11 -19.48 11.14
C THR A 231 0.34 -18.72 9.85
N LEU A 232 1.61 -18.53 9.47
CA LEU A 232 2.02 -17.86 8.26
C LEU A 232 2.40 -18.89 7.20
N LEU A 233 1.71 -18.89 6.04
CA LEU A 233 2.04 -19.72 4.88
C LEU A 233 2.78 -18.88 3.85
N HIS A 234 3.91 -19.40 3.38
CA HIS A 234 4.72 -18.77 2.35
C HIS A 234 5.14 -19.78 1.27
N ALA A 235 5.05 -19.36 0.01
CA ALA A 235 5.34 -20.23 -1.14
C ALA A 235 6.84 -20.43 -1.39
N GLY A 236 7.68 -19.48 -0.96
CA GLY A 236 9.14 -19.54 -1.10
C GLY A 236 9.80 -20.42 -0.05
N GLU A 237 11.10 -20.62 -0.20
CA GLU A 237 11.91 -21.44 0.71
C GLU A 237 12.11 -20.78 2.09
N HIS A 238 12.09 -19.46 2.16
CA HIS A 238 12.16 -18.68 3.40
C HIS A 238 11.29 -17.41 3.27
N VAL A 239 10.90 -16.83 4.38
CA VAL A 239 10.23 -15.51 4.39
C VAL A 239 11.17 -14.44 3.84
N LEU A 240 10.61 -13.33 3.35
CA LEU A 240 11.40 -12.23 2.77
C LEU A 240 12.33 -12.72 1.63
N ASP A 241 11.79 -13.37 0.61
CA ASP A 241 12.50 -14.01 -0.51
C ASP A 241 13.67 -13.22 -1.14
N ARG A 242 13.75 -11.92 -0.88
CA ARG A 242 14.79 -11.04 -1.42
C ARG A 242 15.98 -10.88 -0.51
N GLU A 243 15.89 -11.39 0.72
CA GLU A 243 17.01 -11.40 1.67
C GLU A 243 17.84 -12.68 1.54
N ASP A 244 19.06 -12.64 2.05
CA ASP A 244 19.87 -13.85 2.18
C ASP A 244 19.23 -14.78 3.22
N ALA A 245 19.39 -16.10 3.04
CA ALA A 245 18.71 -17.12 3.84
C ALA A 245 19.00 -17.03 5.33
N ASP A 246 20.21 -16.63 5.72
CA ASP A 246 20.60 -16.46 7.12
C ASP A 246 19.89 -15.26 7.77
N VAL A 247 19.73 -14.15 7.04
CA VAL A 247 18.96 -12.98 7.51
C VAL A 247 17.48 -13.35 7.65
N ALA A 248 16.92 -14.07 6.68
CA ALA A 248 15.55 -14.56 6.73
C ALA A 248 15.32 -15.54 7.89
N ALA A 249 16.34 -16.35 8.25
CA ALA A 249 16.28 -17.27 9.38
C ALA A 249 16.15 -16.54 10.72
N GLU A 250 16.86 -15.43 10.93
CA GLU A 250 16.73 -14.59 12.13
C GLU A 250 15.34 -13.99 12.29
N VAL A 251 14.75 -13.51 11.17
CA VAL A 251 13.37 -13.00 11.17
C VAL A 251 12.38 -14.14 11.50
N THR A 252 12.59 -15.33 10.94
CA THR A 252 11.77 -16.52 11.21
C THR A 252 11.83 -16.89 12.69
N ALA A 253 13.04 -16.98 13.26
CA ALA A 253 13.22 -17.28 14.68
C ALA A 253 12.54 -16.24 15.58
N GLY A 254 12.61 -14.97 15.22
CA GLY A 254 11.90 -13.90 15.93
C GLY A 254 10.39 -14.07 15.87
N LEU A 255 9.82 -14.45 14.74
CA LEU A 255 8.39 -14.73 14.60
C LEU A 255 7.98 -15.95 15.45
N GLU A 256 8.75 -17.01 15.41
CA GLU A 256 8.51 -18.24 16.20
C GLU A 256 8.56 -17.97 17.70
N ALA A 257 9.49 -17.14 18.15
CA ALA A 257 9.56 -16.68 19.56
C ALA A 257 8.31 -15.89 20.00
N LEU A 258 7.57 -15.32 19.07
CA LEU A 258 6.28 -14.65 19.32
C LEU A 258 5.07 -15.61 19.22
N GLY A 259 5.31 -16.92 19.00
CA GLY A 259 4.25 -17.91 18.85
C GLY A 259 3.65 -17.99 17.44
N VAL A 260 4.34 -17.48 16.43
CA VAL A 260 3.96 -17.63 15.03
C VAL A 260 4.49 -18.97 14.49
N THR A 261 3.63 -19.78 13.91
CA THR A 261 4.05 -20.95 13.13
C THR A 261 4.34 -20.52 11.69
N VAL A 262 5.57 -20.72 11.22
CA VAL A 262 5.97 -20.35 9.85
C VAL A 262 6.04 -21.61 8.98
N LEU A 263 5.23 -21.64 7.91
CA LEU A 263 5.20 -22.73 6.92
C LEU A 263 5.76 -22.20 5.60
N THR A 264 7.02 -22.48 5.32
CA THR A 264 7.70 -22.18 4.05
C THR A 264 7.51 -23.30 3.04
N GLY A 265 7.74 -23.04 1.74
CA GLY A 265 7.43 -23.99 0.66
C GLY A 265 5.92 -24.32 0.57
N ALA A 266 5.07 -23.58 1.26
CA ALA A 266 3.64 -23.84 1.42
C ALA A 266 2.82 -22.89 0.55
N ARG A 267 2.73 -23.19 -0.75
CA ARG A 267 1.88 -22.42 -1.67
C ARG A 267 0.42 -22.77 -1.44
N ALA A 268 -0.39 -21.80 -0.99
CA ALA A 268 -1.83 -21.99 -0.85
C ALA A 268 -2.48 -22.34 -2.20
N SER A 269 -3.28 -23.40 -2.23
CA SER A 269 -4.02 -23.88 -3.39
C SER A 269 -5.53 -23.70 -3.23
N ARG A 270 -6.02 -23.81 -2.01
CA ARG A 270 -7.45 -23.75 -1.69
C ARG A 270 -7.70 -23.08 -0.35
N VAL A 271 -8.79 -22.37 -0.27
CA VAL A 271 -9.36 -21.84 0.99
C VAL A 271 -10.78 -22.36 1.15
N GLY A 272 -11.18 -22.68 2.36
CA GLY A 272 -12.55 -23.14 2.66
C GLY A 272 -12.99 -22.72 4.04
N ALA A 273 -14.30 -22.81 4.27
CA ALA A 273 -14.86 -22.61 5.61
C ALA A 273 -14.50 -23.82 6.49
N ALA A 274 -14.11 -23.53 7.74
CA ALA A 274 -13.92 -24.57 8.74
C ALA A 274 -15.26 -24.95 9.38
N PRO A 275 -15.44 -26.19 9.86
CA PRO A 275 -16.70 -26.63 10.50
C PRO A 275 -17.05 -25.82 11.74
N ASP A 276 -16.08 -25.20 12.40
CA ASP A 276 -16.21 -24.35 13.59
C ASP A 276 -16.51 -22.87 13.28
N GLY A 277 -16.76 -22.54 12.00
CA GLY A 277 -17.05 -21.17 11.54
C GLY A 277 -15.81 -20.34 11.17
N GLY A 278 -14.62 -20.91 11.26
CA GLY A 278 -13.37 -20.28 10.82
C GLY A 278 -13.02 -20.58 9.37
N VAL A 279 -11.72 -20.48 9.03
CA VAL A 279 -11.16 -20.75 7.71
C VAL A 279 -10.13 -21.88 7.77
N VAL A 280 -10.04 -22.65 6.68
CA VAL A 280 -8.98 -23.63 6.42
C VAL A 280 -8.29 -23.24 5.13
N VAL A 281 -6.97 -23.14 5.18
CA VAL A 281 -6.13 -22.96 3.99
C VAL A 281 -5.38 -24.26 3.76
N THR A 282 -5.48 -24.81 2.55
CA THR A 282 -4.75 -26.01 2.13
C THR A 282 -3.65 -25.58 1.17
N ALA A 283 -2.42 -25.99 1.44
CA ALA A 283 -1.28 -25.81 0.56
C ALA A 283 -1.24 -26.91 -0.52
N GLN A 284 -0.46 -26.68 -1.60
CA GLN A 284 -0.31 -27.65 -2.71
C GLN A 284 0.29 -29.00 -2.26
N ASP A 285 1.07 -29.00 -1.19
CA ASP A 285 1.69 -30.20 -0.61
C ASP A 285 0.79 -30.92 0.41
N GLY A 286 -0.46 -30.46 0.59
CA GLY A 286 -1.44 -31.04 1.49
C GLY A 286 -1.36 -30.53 2.93
N ARG A 287 -0.39 -29.69 3.31
CA ARG A 287 -0.40 -29.04 4.64
C ARG A 287 -1.62 -28.13 4.79
N GLU A 288 -2.18 -28.09 5.98
CA GLU A 288 -3.32 -27.23 6.31
C GLU A 288 -2.97 -26.24 7.41
N ALA A 289 -3.56 -25.05 7.30
CA ALA A 289 -3.60 -24.05 8.37
C ALA A 289 -5.05 -23.66 8.66
N ARG A 290 -5.40 -23.57 9.94
CA ARG A 290 -6.75 -23.26 10.41
C ARG A 290 -6.73 -22.00 11.26
N GLY A 291 -7.72 -21.13 11.08
CA GLY A 291 -7.86 -19.89 11.84
C GLY A 291 -9.30 -19.44 11.97
N SER A 292 -9.54 -18.51 12.87
CA SER A 292 -10.80 -17.76 12.92
C SER A 292 -10.86 -16.71 11.82
N HIS A 293 -9.68 -16.21 11.40
CA HIS A 293 -9.54 -15.17 10.38
C HIS A 293 -8.41 -15.51 9.42
N LEU A 294 -8.54 -14.98 8.20
CA LEU A 294 -7.56 -15.09 7.12
C LEU A 294 -7.07 -13.70 6.71
N LEU A 295 -5.75 -13.49 6.70
CA LEU A 295 -5.13 -12.31 6.12
C LEU A 295 -4.47 -12.66 4.79
N VAL A 296 -4.82 -11.94 3.72
CA VAL A 296 -4.19 -12.08 2.40
C VAL A 296 -3.15 -10.98 2.22
N ALA A 297 -1.87 -11.35 2.18
CA ALA A 297 -0.71 -10.47 2.03
C ALA A 297 0.19 -10.90 0.86
N LEU A 298 -0.42 -11.27 -0.28
CA LEU A 298 0.23 -11.86 -1.46
C LEU A 298 0.70 -10.84 -2.50
N GLY A 299 0.97 -9.60 -2.07
CA GLY A 299 1.51 -8.55 -2.91
C GLY A 299 0.55 -7.39 -3.14
N ARG A 300 0.89 -6.54 -4.11
CA ARG A 300 0.14 -5.33 -4.43
C ARG A 300 -0.05 -5.19 -5.94
N THR A 301 -1.20 -4.66 -6.33
CA THR A 301 -1.60 -4.41 -7.73
C THR A 301 -1.63 -2.90 -7.98
N PRO A 302 -1.06 -2.39 -9.10
CA PRO A 302 -1.10 -0.96 -9.42
C PRO A 302 -2.53 -0.48 -9.71
N VAL A 303 -2.84 0.73 -9.26
CA VAL A 303 -4.14 1.37 -9.49
C VAL A 303 -4.12 2.06 -10.85
N THR A 304 -4.33 1.29 -11.92
CA THR A 304 -4.26 1.74 -13.32
C THR A 304 -5.51 1.40 -14.14
N ALA A 305 -6.21 0.32 -13.81
CA ALA A 305 -7.27 -0.24 -14.65
C ALA A 305 -8.41 0.73 -15.00
N ALA A 306 -8.78 1.63 -14.07
CA ALA A 306 -9.87 2.59 -14.29
C ALA A 306 -9.40 3.97 -14.77
N LEU A 307 -8.10 4.16 -15.00
CA LEU A 307 -7.54 5.47 -15.33
C LEU A 307 -7.75 5.88 -16.80
N GLY A 308 -8.09 4.96 -17.72
CA GLY A 308 -8.24 5.28 -19.15
C GLY A 308 -6.90 5.64 -19.80
N LEU A 309 -5.82 4.96 -19.41
CA LEU A 309 -4.44 5.27 -19.87
C LEU A 309 -4.26 5.21 -21.38
N GLU A 310 -5.06 4.41 -22.07
CA GLU A 310 -5.06 4.28 -23.53
C GLU A 310 -5.40 5.61 -24.19
N ALA A 311 -6.34 6.38 -23.65
CA ALA A 311 -6.71 7.71 -24.14
C ALA A 311 -5.59 8.73 -23.99
N ALA A 312 -4.66 8.50 -23.08
CA ALA A 312 -3.47 9.34 -22.85
C ALA A 312 -2.22 8.84 -23.60
N GLY A 313 -2.26 7.68 -24.25
CA GLY A 313 -1.08 7.06 -24.85
C GLY A 313 -0.06 6.52 -23.84
N VAL A 314 -0.48 6.25 -22.61
CA VAL A 314 0.38 5.76 -21.53
C VAL A 314 0.41 4.23 -21.51
N GLU A 315 1.59 3.66 -21.71
CA GLU A 315 1.80 2.21 -21.70
C GLU A 315 1.99 1.64 -20.28
N THR A 316 1.58 0.38 -20.13
CA THR A 316 1.81 -0.40 -18.92
C THR A 316 2.66 -1.63 -19.16
N THR A 317 3.25 -2.15 -18.10
CA THR A 317 3.92 -3.45 -18.10
C THR A 317 2.87 -4.58 -18.12
N GLY A 318 3.28 -5.83 -18.40
CA GLY A 318 2.40 -7.01 -18.29
C GLY A 318 1.81 -7.23 -16.89
N ARG A 319 2.34 -6.57 -15.84
CA ARG A 319 1.82 -6.58 -14.47
C ARG A 319 0.97 -5.35 -14.16
N GLY A 320 0.67 -4.50 -15.14
CA GLY A 320 -0.19 -3.33 -15.01
C GLY A 320 0.48 -2.07 -14.44
N PHE A 321 1.79 -2.08 -14.11
CA PHE A 321 2.51 -0.87 -13.69
C PHE A 321 2.73 0.05 -14.89
N ILE A 322 2.69 1.37 -14.68
CA ILE A 322 3.01 2.34 -15.74
C ILE A 322 4.49 2.20 -16.10
N LYS A 323 4.78 2.06 -17.40
CA LYS A 323 6.15 2.05 -17.90
C LYS A 323 6.74 3.47 -17.80
N VAL A 324 7.91 3.57 -17.20
CA VAL A 324 8.68 4.82 -17.10
C VAL A 324 10.15 4.57 -17.44
N ASP A 325 10.82 5.62 -17.92
CA ASP A 325 12.28 5.66 -17.97
C ASP A 325 12.88 6.02 -16.59
N ASP A 326 14.20 6.11 -16.50
CA ASP A 326 14.90 6.48 -15.27
C ASP A 326 14.73 7.95 -14.86
N HIS A 327 14.11 8.76 -15.71
CA HIS A 327 13.63 10.11 -15.44
C HIS A 327 12.14 10.18 -15.06
N LEU A 328 11.49 9.02 -14.84
CA LEU A 328 10.08 8.90 -14.51
C LEU A 328 9.12 9.39 -15.61
N ARG A 329 9.58 9.51 -16.86
CA ARG A 329 8.77 9.85 -18.03
C ARG A 329 8.04 8.60 -18.51
N THR A 330 6.78 8.74 -18.84
CA THR A 330 6.00 7.66 -19.47
C THR A 330 6.21 7.64 -20.99
N SER A 331 5.52 6.74 -21.68
CA SER A 331 5.47 6.72 -23.16
C SER A 331 4.77 7.94 -23.78
N ALA A 332 3.96 8.68 -22.99
CA ALA A 332 3.24 9.86 -23.43
C ALA A 332 4.01 11.13 -23.07
N GLU A 333 4.16 12.05 -24.03
CA GLU A 333 4.89 13.31 -23.86
C GLU A 333 4.23 14.18 -22.75
N GLY A 334 5.04 14.69 -21.84
CA GLY A 334 4.58 15.54 -20.73
C GLY A 334 3.83 14.79 -19.63
N VAL A 335 3.78 13.46 -19.69
CA VAL A 335 3.17 12.60 -18.66
C VAL A 335 4.26 11.83 -17.91
N TYR A 336 4.23 11.93 -16.59
CA TYR A 336 5.14 11.28 -15.66
C TYR A 336 4.37 10.32 -14.75
N ALA A 337 5.05 9.32 -14.20
CA ALA A 337 4.50 8.50 -13.13
C ALA A 337 5.55 8.28 -12.04
N ALA A 338 5.11 8.21 -10.77
CA ALA A 338 6.00 8.12 -9.62
C ALA A 338 5.42 7.26 -8.49
N GLY A 339 6.30 6.69 -7.68
CA GLY A 339 5.93 5.78 -6.59
C GLY A 339 5.50 4.41 -7.09
N ASP A 340 4.69 3.74 -6.28
CA ASP A 340 4.31 2.34 -6.51
C ASP A 340 3.71 2.09 -7.90
N VAL A 341 2.89 3.01 -8.41
CA VAL A 341 2.23 2.84 -9.73
C VAL A 341 3.22 2.78 -10.89
N ALA A 342 4.39 3.39 -10.74
CA ALA A 342 5.49 3.35 -11.71
C ALA A 342 6.44 2.16 -11.52
N GLY A 343 6.14 1.24 -10.60
CA GLY A 343 7.02 0.11 -10.28
C GLY A 343 8.26 0.49 -9.47
N SER A 344 8.33 1.70 -8.93
CA SER A 344 9.36 2.07 -7.93
C SER A 344 9.28 1.14 -6.71
N PRO A 345 10.39 0.91 -5.97
CA PRO A 345 10.33 0.16 -4.72
C PRO A 345 9.19 0.66 -3.85
N GLN A 346 8.33 -0.26 -3.39
CA GLN A 346 7.06 0.07 -2.71
C GLN A 346 7.28 0.57 -1.27
N PHE A 347 8.07 1.63 -1.15
CA PHE A 347 8.38 2.34 0.08
C PHE A 347 8.11 3.84 -0.07
N THR A 348 7.60 4.45 0.98
CA THR A 348 7.30 5.90 0.97
C THR A 348 8.51 6.77 0.65
N HIS A 349 9.69 6.39 1.12
CA HIS A 349 10.92 7.16 0.85
C HIS A 349 11.43 6.96 -0.58
N ALA A 350 11.13 5.83 -1.25
CA ALA A 350 11.37 5.68 -2.68
C ALA A 350 10.48 6.65 -3.48
N SER A 351 9.19 6.73 -3.16
CA SER A 351 8.28 7.71 -3.74
C SER A 351 8.70 9.16 -3.42
N TRP A 352 9.29 9.42 -2.25
CA TRP A 352 9.89 10.73 -1.92
C TRP A 352 11.12 11.03 -2.78
N ASN A 353 11.95 10.03 -3.06
CA ASN A 353 13.07 10.17 -3.97
C ASN A 353 12.62 10.45 -5.40
N ASP A 354 11.56 9.77 -5.87
CA ASP A 354 10.93 10.05 -7.17
C ASP A 354 10.49 11.53 -7.26
N PHE A 355 9.86 12.05 -6.18
CA PHE A 355 9.54 13.48 -6.11
C PHE A 355 10.78 14.36 -6.28
N ARG A 356 11.90 14.02 -5.65
CA ARG A 356 13.15 14.81 -5.78
C ARG A 356 13.66 14.79 -7.22
N VAL A 357 13.66 13.64 -7.88
CA VAL A 357 14.00 13.51 -9.30
C VAL A 357 13.10 14.40 -10.16
N LEU A 358 11.78 14.32 -9.98
CA LEU A 358 10.83 15.15 -10.73
C LEU A 358 10.99 16.65 -10.41
N ARG A 359 11.26 17.01 -9.16
CA ARG A 359 11.50 18.40 -8.76
C ARG A 359 12.66 19.01 -9.56
N ASP A 360 13.77 18.27 -9.65
CA ASP A 360 15.00 18.73 -10.28
C ASP A 360 14.85 18.74 -11.81
N LEU A 361 14.28 17.70 -12.41
CA LEU A 361 13.96 17.64 -13.84
C LEU A 361 13.04 18.79 -14.27
N LEU A 362 11.98 19.08 -13.49
CA LEU A 362 11.06 20.17 -13.80
C LEU A 362 11.63 21.56 -13.50
N ALA A 363 12.78 21.64 -12.85
CA ALA A 363 13.60 22.84 -12.71
C ALA A 363 14.61 23.01 -13.84
N GLY A 364 14.72 22.03 -14.75
CA GLY A 364 15.70 22.02 -15.85
C GLY A 364 17.06 21.44 -15.48
N GLU A 365 17.16 20.78 -14.32
CA GLU A 365 18.36 20.10 -13.86
C GLU A 365 18.37 18.64 -14.31
N GLU A 366 19.56 18.03 -14.45
CA GLU A 366 19.66 16.60 -14.69
C GLU A 366 19.40 15.82 -13.39
N ALA A 367 18.48 14.87 -13.43
CA ALA A 367 18.17 14.00 -12.32
C ALA A 367 17.65 12.65 -12.82
N SER A 368 17.99 11.57 -12.13
CA SER A 368 17.64 10.19 -12.52
C SER A 368 17.42 9.32 -11.28
N THR A 369 16.65 8.26 -11.46
CA THR A 369 16.50 7.17 -10.48
C THR A 369 17.60 6.12 -10.61
N SER A 370 18.41 6.17 -11.65
CA SER A 370 19.52 5.23 -11.89
C SER A 370 20.54 5.24 -10.77
N GLY A 371 20.98 4.06 -10.35
CA GLY A 371 22.03 3.90 -9.32
C GLY A 371 21.63 4.33 -7.91
N ARG A 372 20.37 4.71 -7.66
CA ARG A 372 19.92 5.10 -6.32
C ARG A 372 19.95 3.92 -5.36
N LEU A 373 20.42 4.17 -4.16
CA LEU A 373 20.27 3.25 -3.04
C LEU A 373 18.93 3.53 -2.33
N VAL A 374 18.14 2.50 -2.13
CA VAL A 374 16.87 2.57 -1.38
C VAL A 374 17.02 1.71 -0.13
N PRO A 375 17.43 2.29 1.02
CA PRO A 375 17.45 1.54 2.27
C PRO A 375 16.02 1.21 2.68
N TRP A 376 15.81 0.09 3.38
CA TRP A 376 14.49 -0.28 3.86
C TRP A 376 14.57 -1.06 5.18
N ALA A 377 13.45 -1.17 5.85
CA ALA A 377 13.35 -1.87 7.12
C ALA A 377 12.04 -2.64 7.21
N VAL A 378 12.09 -3.77 7.92
CA VAL A 378 10.94 -4.56 8.35
C VAL A 378 10.83 -4.46 9.87
N PHE A 379 9.66 -4.08 10.35
CA PHE A 379 9.42 -3.81 11.77
C PHE A 379 8.94 -5.08 12.51
N THR A 380 9.77 -6.11 12.46
CA THR A 380 9.63 -7.35 13.23
C THR A 380 10.39 -7.24 14.55
N THR A 381 10.46 -8.32 15.33
CA THR A 381 11.29 -8.43 16.54
C THR A 381 12.16 -9.70 16.39
N PRO A 382 13.49 -9.55 16.14
CA PRO A 382 14.23 -8.29 15.91
C PRO A 382 13.82 -7.54 14.64
N GLU A 383 14.13 -6.24 14.55
CA GLU A 383 13.96 -5.45 13.33
C GLU A 383 15.01 -5.83 12.30
N LEU A 384 14.61 -5.84 11.02
CA LEU A 384 15.54 -5.99 9.90
C LEU A 384 15.75 -4.64 9.23
N GLY A 385 17.00 -4.22 9.07
CA GLY A 385 17.41 -3.08 8.27
C GLY A 385 18.29 -3.53 7.12
N HIS A 386 18.03 -2.98 5.92
CA HIS A 386 18.75 -3.34 4.71
C HIS A 386 19.19 -2.10 3.93
N VAL A 387 20.40 -2.12 3.37
CA VAL A 387 20.88 -1.13 2.40
C VAL A 387 21.89 -1.77 1.45
N GLY A 388 21.73 -1.51 0.16
CA GLY A 388 22.62 -1.99 -0.88
C GLY A 388 22.22 -3.36 -1.44
N LEU A 389 23.21 -4.19 -1.78
CA LEU A 389 23.01 -5.52 -2.33
C LEU A 389 23.10 -6.57 -1.22
N THR A 390 22.31 -7.62 -1.33
CA THR A 390 22.52 -8.85 -0.56
C THR A 390 23.83 -9.53 -0.99
N GLU A 391 24.35 -10.46 -0.21
CA GLU A 391 25.47 -11.29 -0.61
C GLU A 391 25.16 -12.05 -1.91
N THR A 392 23.96 -12.62 -1.99
CA THR A 392 23.49 -13.36 -3.16
C THR A 392 23.46 -12.48 -4.41
N GLU A 393 22.91 -11.28 -4.33
CA GLU A 393 22.87 -10.32 -5.44
C GLU A 393 24.28 -9.86 -5.85
N ALA A 394 25.15 -9.56 -4.88
CA ALA A 394 26.51 -9.13 -5.15
C ALA A 394 27.33 -10.21 -5.86
N ARG A 395 27.20 -11.46 -5.45
CA ARG A 395 27.85 -12.62 -6.10
C ARG A 395 27.29 -12.87 -7.49
N ALA A 396 25.97 -12.80 -7.67
CA ALA A 396 25.31 -12.94 -8.98
C ALA A 396 25.77 -11.83 -9.96
N ALA A 397 26.07 -10.63 -9.43
CA ALA A 397 26.64 -9.52 -10.21
C ALA A 397 28.16 -9.65 -10.46
N GLY A 398 28.80 -10.80 -10.12
CA GLY A 398 30.22 -11.06 -10.31
C GLY A 398 31.15 -10.28 -9.38
N ARG A 399 30.63 -9.71 -8.29
CA ARG A 399 31.45 -8.95 -7.33
C ARG A 399 32.22 -9.89 -6.39
N SER A 400 33.45 -9.53 -6.06
CA SER A 400 34.19 -10.16 -4.97
C SER A 400 33.65 -9.65 -3.63
N VAL A 401 33.20 -10.58 -2.78
CA VAL A 401 32.51 -10.23 -1.52
C VAL A 401 33.30 -10.80 -0.34
N ARG A 402 33.47 -9.98 0.71
CA ARG A 402 33.85 -10.43 2.04
C ARG A 402 32.63 -10.29 2.95
N VAL A 403 32.29 -11.37 3.64
CA VAL A 403 31.14 -11.40 4.57
C VAL A 403 31.69 -11.41 5.99
N ALA A 404 31.16 -10.54 6.84
CA ALA A 404 31.39 -10.56 8.27
C ALA A 404 30.03 -10.62 8.96
N LYS A 405 29.93 -11.45 10.01
CA LYS A 405 28.75 -11.58 10.87
C LYS A 405 29.18 -11.32 12.30
N THR A 406 28.39 -10.53 13.04
CA THR A 406 28.64 -10.18 14.45
C THR A 406 27.45 -10.56 15.31
#